data_e87ed674ad18dacc122f6a67e5c457d7
#
_entry.id   e87ed674ad18dacc122f6a67e5c457d7
#
_cell.length_a   1.000
_cell.length_b   1.000
_cell.length_c   1.000
_cell.angle_alpha   90.00
_cell.angle_beta   90.00
_cell.angle_gamma   90.00
#
_symmetry.space_group_name_H-M   'P 1'
#
loop_
_entity.id
_entity.type
_entity.pdbx_description
1 polymer ?
#
loop_
_entity_poly.entity_id
_entity_poly.type
_entity_poly.pdbx_seq_one_letter_code
_entity_poly.pdbx_strand_id
1 'polypeptide(L)'
;MRSYFFAGWLAILCACGSTPPKEQTRIVLAPTPPDESRRFPITGQVGMRLVNDHILDKDFLPGGNVGEYRQRDRTYQQFLVRAGTPEAAALLLFEHKSHLRDAKYLAHMGGYFGMDGDKPVYIFQKGIFLAGFVGLPEKEADVLARQFAARL
;
A
#
# COMPACT_ATOMS: atom_id res chain seq x y z
N MET A 1 -84.71 -38.83 -6.56
CA MET A 1 -83.82 -39.37 -7.54
C MET A 1 -82.46 -38.62 -7.54
N ARG A 2 -81.42 -39.35 -7.31
CA ARG A 2 -80.00 -39.08 -7.55
C ARG A 2 -79.30 -37.94 -6.80
N SER A 3 -78.69 -38.35 -5.67
CA SER A 3 -77.59 -37.73 -4.97
C SER A 3 -76.38 -37.62 -5.85
N TYR A 4 -75.63 -36.52 -5.76
CA TYR A 4 -74.21 -36.46 -6.05
C TYR A 4 -73.48 -35.76 -4.90
N PHE A 5 -72.69 -36.56 -4.20
CA PHE A 5 -71.69 -36.13 -3.25
C PHE A 5 -70.48 -35.58 -4.00
N PHE A 6 -70.08 -34.39 -3.72
CA PHE A 6 -68.80 -33.85 -4.12
C PHE A 6 -67.86 -33.79 -2.89
N ALA A 7 -66.89 -34.69 -2.88
CA ALA A 7 -65.81 -34.69 -1.90
C ALA A 7 -64.81 -33.62 -2.28
N GLY A 8 -64.70 -32.59 -1.41
CA GLY A 8 -63.67 -31.57 -1.55
C GLY A 8 -62.32 -32.09 -1.03
N TRP A 9 -61.33 -32.14 -1.91
CA TRP A 9 -59.95 -32.40 -1.54
C TRP A 9 -59.27 -31.09 -1.10
N LEU A 10 -58.91 -31.03 0.18
CA LEU A 10 -58.13 -29.92 0.75
C LEU A 10 -56.66 -30.21 0.52
N ALA A 11 -56.01 -29.57 -0.47
CA ALA A 11 -54.59 -29.64 -0.70
C ALA A 11 -53.86 -28.66 0.27
N ILE A 12 -53.18 -29.26 1.24
CA ILE A 12 -52.30 -28.50 2.16
C ILE A 12 -50.98 -28.25 1.43
N LEU A 13 -50.75 -27.04 0.96
CA LEU A 13 -49.44 -26.55 0.46
C LEU A 13 -48.53 -26.24 1.63
N CYS A 14 -47.62 -27.18 1.94
CA CYS A 14 -46.47 -26.90 2.79
C CYS A 14 -45.48 -25.98 2.05
N ALA A 15 -45.52 -24.69 2.31
CA ALA A 15 -44.50 -23.74 1.91
C ALA A 15 -43.24 -23.96 2.75
N CYS A 16 -42.30 -24.73 2.25
CA CYS A 16 -40.93 -24.74 2.79
C CYS A 16 -40.27 -23.40 2.50
N GLY A 17 -40.31 -22.52 3.51
CA GLY A 17 -39.54 -21.28 3.50
C GLY A 17 -38.04 -21.57 3.61
N SER A 18 -37.36 -21.62 2.48
CA SER A 18 -35.91 -21.64 2.45
C SER A 18 -35.42 -20.24 2.82
N THR A 19 -35.00 -20.07 4.07
CA THR A 19 -34.23 -18.88 4.49
C THR A 19 -32.93 -18.84 3.69
N PRO A 20 -32.62 -17.75 2.96
CA PRO A 20 -31.36 -17.65 2.27
C PRO A 20 -30.22 -17.67 3.31
N PRO A 21 -29.10 -18.39 3.06
CA PRO A 21 -27.98 -18.38 3.96
C PRO A 21 -27.46 -16.95 4.08
N LYS A 22 -27.33 -16.48 5.32
CA LYS A 22 -26.66 -15.19 5.62
C LYS A 22 -25.26 -15.27 5.00
N GLU A 23 -25.06 -14.49 3.97
CA GLU A 23 -23.75 -14.28 3.34
C GLU A 23 -22.83 -13.74 4.45
N GLN A 24 -22.01 -14.63 4.99
CA GLN A 24 -20.94 -14.25 5.91
C GLN A 24 -19.96 -13.44 5.08
N THR A 25 -19.99 -12.11 5.23
CA THR A 25 -18.98 -11.21 4.71
C THR A 25 -17.63 -11.70 5.25
N ARG A 26 -16.92 -12.50 4.47
CA ARG A 26 -15.52 -12.83 4.74
C ARG A 26 -14.76 -11.51 4.67
N ILE A 27 -14.31 -11.05 5.83
CA ILE A 27 -13.32 -9.97 5.91
C ILE A 27 -12.06 -10.54 5.27
N VAL A 28 -11.85 -10.25 4.00
CA VAL A 28 -10.60 -10.55 3.30
C VAL A 28 -9.61 -9.50 3.80
N LEU A 29 -8.85 -9.85 4.83
CA LEU A 29 -7.72 -9.05 5.25
C LEU A 29 -6.76 -8.92 4.06
N ALA A 30 -6.39 -7.70 3.70
CA ALA A 30 -5.36 -7.48 2.70
C ALA A 30 -4.10 -8.28 3.07
N PRO A 31 -3.45 -8.97 2.12
CA PRO A 31 -2.26 -9.75 2.42
C PRO A 31 -1.20 -8.84 3.04
N THR A 32 -0.65 -9.25 4.18
CA THR A 32 0.46 -8.54 4.83
C THR A 32 1.63 -8.39 3.85
N PRO A 33 2.16 -7.19 3.64
CA PRO A 33 3.29 -7.00 2.74
C PRO A 33 4.52 -7.78 3.23
N PRO A 34 5.40 -8.23 2.32
CA PRO A 34 6.66 -8.87 2.72
C PRO A 34 7.53 -7.92 3.56
N ASP A 35 8.13 -8.46 4.62
CA ASP A 35 9.06 -7.72 5.45
C ASP A 35 10.44 -7.63 4.79
N GLU A 36 10.78 -6.44 4.32
CA GLU A 36 12.06 -6.09 3.67
C GLU A 36 12.98 -5.27 4.61
N SER A 37 12.71 -5.27 5.93
CA SER A 37 13.47 -4.48 6.92
C SER A 37 14.98 -4.69 6.89
N ARG A 38 15.42 -5.90 6.51
CA ARG A 38 16.86 -6.25 6.37
C ARG A 38 17.61 -5.43 5.32
N ARG A 39 16.91 -4.78 4.39
CA ARG A 39 17.51 -3.92 3.36
C ARG A 39 17.86 -2.54 3.91
N PHE A 40 17.26 -2.15 5.01
CA PHE A 40 17.45 -0.83 5.61
C PHE A 40 18.79 -0.72 6.35
N PRO A 41 19.48 0.44 6.26
CA PRO A 41 20.68 0.67 7.05
C PRO A 41 20.35 0.75 8.54
N ILE A 42 21.23 0.20 9.39
CA ILE A 42 21.03 0.23 10.85
C ILE A 42 21.53 1.55 11.44
N THR A 43 22.54 2.17 10.82
CA THR A 43 23.17 3.40 11.30
C THR A 43 22.17 4.56 11.33
N GLY A 44 21.98 5.14 12.50
CA GLY A 44 21.06 6.26 12.72
C GLY A 44 19.57 5.86 12.79
N GLN A 45 19.26 4.56 12.68
CA GLN A 45 17.90 4.07 12.80
C GLN A 45 17.38 4.21 14.24
N VAL A 46 16.25 4.86 14.40
CA VAL A 46 15.56 5.03 15.69
C VAL A 46 14.26 4.24 15.76
N GLY A 47 13.74 3.80 14.62
CA GLY A 47 12.54 2.97 14.54
C GLY A 47 12.45 2.23 13.21
N MET A 48 11.73 1.09 13.22
CA MET A 48 11.38 0.31 12.03
C MET A 48 9.98 -0.27 12.22
N ARG A 49 9.14 -0.14 11.21
CA ARG A 49 7.79 -0.71 11.24
C ARG A 49 7.40 -1.28 9.88
N LEU A 50 6.65 -2.36 9.92
CA LEU A 50 5.92 -2.90 8.78
C LEU A 50 4.50 -2.35 8.83
N VAL A 51 4.11 -1.63 7.78
CA VAL A 51 2.77 -1.05 7.61
C VAL A 51 2.00 -1.95 6.65
N ASN A 52 0.84 -2.43 7.06
CA ASN A 52 0.07 -3.39 6.25
C ASN A 52 -0.57 -2.75 5.01
N ASP A 53 -0.96 -1.48 5.10
CA ASP A 53 -1.62 -0.73 4.03
C ASP A 53 -1.43 0.77 4.24
N HIS A 54 -1.58 1.59 3.18
CA HIS A 54 -1.50 3.05 3.24
C HIS A 54 -0.19 3.57 3.85
N ILE A 55 0.95 3.06 3.36
CA ILE A 55 2.27 3.52 3.83
C ILE A 55 2.38 5.06 3.70
N LEU A 56 3.01 5.70 4.67
CA LEU A 56 3.09 7.17 4.79
C LEU A 56 1.71 7.86 4.91
N ASP A 57 0.69 7.16 5.39
CA ASP A 57 -0.69 7.63 5.48
C ASP A 57 -1.27 8.09 4.12
N LYS A 58 -0.90 7.37 3.03
CA LYS A 58 -1.33 7.66 1.66
C LYS A 58 -2.25 6.57 1.14
N ASP A 59 -3.51 6.89 0.88
CA ASP A 59 -4.56 5.97 0.43
C ASP A 59 -4.22 5.28 -0.91
N PHE A 60 -3.38 5.91 -1.73
CA PHE A 60 -2.95 5.38 -3.02
C PHE A 60 -1.70 4.48 -2.94
N LEU A 61 -1.05 4.39 -1.77
CA LEU A 61 0.10 3.51 -1.57
C LEU A 61 -0.29 2.24 -0.81
N PRO A 62 0.17 1.07 -1.24
CA PRO A 62 0.01 -0.16 -0.48
C PRO A 62 0.87 -0.15 0.79
N GLY A 63 0.89 -1.26 1.51
CA GLY A 63 1.77 -1.46 2.66
C GLY A 63 3.24 -1.63 2.29
N GLY A 64 4.11 -1.56 3.31
CA GLY A 64 5.55 -1.71 3.15
C GLY A 64 6.31 -1.39 4.43
N ASN A 65 7.62 -1.29 4.34
CA ASN A 65 8.49 -0.97 5.47
C ASN A 65 8.77 0.53 5.57
N VAL A 66 8.73 1.07 6.78
CA VAL A 66 9.14 2.44 7.10
C VAL A 66 10.18 2.41 8.19
N GLY A 67 11.38 2.92 7.87
CA GLY A 67 12.43 3.20 8.84
C GLY A 67 12.44 4.66 9.24
N GLU A 68 12.54 4.92 10.52
CA GLU A 68 12.73 6.26 11.08
C GLU A 68 14.21 6.44 11.47
N TYR A 69 14.77 7.55 11.06
CA TYR A 69 16.19 7.84 11.23
C TYR A 69 16.41 9.18 11.88
N ARG A 70 17.50 9.28 12.63
CA ARG A 70 18.00 10.55 13.17
C ARG A 70 19.44 10.77 12.72
N GLN A 71 19.66 11.92 12.10
CA GLN A 71 21.01 12.36 11.71
C GLN A 71 21.24 13.79 12.20
N ARG A 72 22.15 13.95 13.16
CA ARG A 72 22.37 15.21 13.89
C ARG A 72 21.05 15.67 14.53
N ASP A 73 20.57 16.88 14.22
CA ASP A 73 19.34 17.47 14.76
C ASP A 73 18.09 17.23 13.88
N ARG A 74 18.22 16.39 12.85
CA ARG A 74 17.14 16.14 11.89
C ARG A 74 16.65 14.69 11.98
N THR A 75 15.34 14.53 11.92
CA THR A 75 14.69 13.23 11.74
C THR A 75 14.14 13.13 10.31
N TYR A 76 14.19 11.93 9.74
CA TYR A 76 13.63 11.65 8.44
C TYR A 76 13.10 10.21 8.39
N GLN A 77 12.26 9.94 7.40
CA GLN A 77 11.76 8.60 7.14
C GLN A 77 12.34 8.06 5.83
N GLN A 78 12.64 6.78 5.81
CA GLN A 78 12.97 6.01 4.63
C GLN A 78 11.91 4.93 4.46
N PHE A 79 11.38 4.75 3.27
CA PHE A 79 10.35 3.76 3.02
C PHE A 79 10.68 2.85 1.84
N LEU A 80 10.05 1.67 1.85
CA LEU A 80 10.19 0.65 0.82
C LEU A 80 8.86 -0.08 0.64
N VAL A 81 8.37 -0.06 -0.59
CA VAL A 81 7.18 -0.81 -1.03
C VAL A 81 7.61 -1.85 -2.06
N ARG A 82 7.21 -3.09 -1.88
CA ARG A 82 7.39 -4.15 -2.87
C ARG A 82 6.12 -4.29 -3.70
N ALA A 83 6.19 -3.95 -4.97
CA ALA A 83 5.03 -3.88 -5.87
C ALA A 83 4.75 -5.19 -6.65
N GLY A 84 5.57 -6.22 -6.49
CA GLY A 84 5.40 -7.51 -7.17
C GLY A 84 5.97 -7.54 -8.59
N THR A 85 5.78 -6.50 -9.42
CA THR A 85 6.37 -6.37 -10.76
C THR A 85 7.00 -4.99 -10.96
N PRO A 86 7.95 -4.84 -11.90
CA PRO A 86 8.54 -3.54 -12.23
C PRO A 86 7.51 -2.54 -12.75
N GLU A 87 6.52 -3.00 -13.53
CA GLU A 87 5.45 -2.16 -14.08
C GLU A 87 4.56 -1.62 -12.96
N ALA A 88 4.21 -2.46 -11.99
CA ALA A 88 3.44 -2.03 -10.82
C ALA A 88 4.22 -1.00 -9.99
N ALA A 89 5.54 -1.19 -9.81
CA ALA A 89 6.39 -0.22 -9.13
C ALA A 89 6.46 1.12 -9.88
N ALA A 90 6.51 1.09 -11.22
CA ALA A 90 6.48 2.28 -12.06
C ALA A 90 5.14 3.04 -11.94
N LEU A 91 4.02 2.32 -11.89
CA LEU A 91 2.70 2.92 -11.68
C LEU A 91 2.60 3.61 -10.31
N LEU A 92 3.08 2.96 -9.24
CA LEU A 92 3.14 3.56 -7.91
C LEU A 92 4.04 4.80 -7.87
N LEU A 93 5.18 4.78 -8.58
CA LEU A 93 6.06 5.94 -8.69
C LEU A 93 5.34 7.11 -9.39
N PHE A 94 4.65 6.84 -10.49
CA PHE A 94 3.90 7.85 -11.25
C PHE A 94 2.76 8.42 -10.41
N GLU A 95 2.01 7.57 -9.73
CA GLU A 95 0.93 7.97 -8.82
C GLU A 95 1.48 8.86 -7.69
N HIS A 96 2.53 8.43 -7.01
CA HIS A 96 3.13 9.23 -5.94
C HIS A 96 3.65 10.58 -6.47
N LYS A 97 4.28 10.60 -7.64
CA LYS A 97 4.74 11.84 -8.29
C LYS A 97 3.58 12.81 -8.54
N SER A 98 2.38 12.32 -8.90
CA SER A 98 1.23 13.18 -9.19
C SER A 98 0.72 13.95 -7.96
N HIS A 99 1.03 13.45 -6.76
CA HIS A 99 0.70 14.09 -5.48
C HIS A 99 1.80 15.02 -4.96
N LEU A 100 2.96 15.12 -5.65
CA LEU A 100 4.04 16.02 -5.26
C LEU A 100 3.90 17.39 -5.95
N ARG A 101 3.98 18.45 -5.17
CA ARG A 101 4.15 19.80 -5.69
C ARG A 101 5.59 20.01 -6.14
N ASP A 102 5.77 20.75 -7.23
CA ASP A 102 7.09 21.09 -7.81
C ASP A 102 7.96 19.87 -8.11
N ALA A 103 7.33 18.77 -8.58
CA ALA A 103 8.01 17.52 -8.83
C ALA A 103 9.07 17.66 -9.95
N LYS A 104 10.33 17.47 -9.57
CA LYS A 104 11.51 17.49 -10.47
C LYS A 104 11.94 16.06 -10.78
N TYR A 105 12.12 15.74 -12.06
CA TYR A 105 12.65 14.46 -12.50
C TYR A 105 14.16 14.32 -12.22
N LEU A 106 14.56 13.18 -11.70
CA LEU A 106 15.94 12.82 -11.34
C LEU A 106 16.41 11.70 -12.27
N ALA A 107 16.93 12.06 -13.44
CA ALA A 107 17.25 11.12 -14.51
C ALA A 107 18.21 10.00 -14.09
N HIS A 108 19.19 10.30 -13.22
CA HIS A 108 20.19 9.34 -12.76
C HIS A 108 19.64 8.28 -11.79
N MET A 109 18.45 8.53 -11.21
CA MET A 109 17.77 7.60 -10.29
C MET A 109 16.48 7.02 -10.86
N GLY A 110 15.99 7.55 -11.98
CA GLY A 110 14.68 7.19 -12.51
C GLY A 110 13.56 7.53 -11.53
N GLY A 111 13.68 8.67 -10.85
CA GLY A 111 12.80 9.07 -9.76
C GLY A 111 12.43 10.54 -9.79
N TYR A 112 11.86 11.01 -8.68
CA TYR A 112 11.41 12.40 -8.55
C TYR A 112 11.74 12.95 -7.16
N PHE A 113 11.97 14.27 -7.13
CA PHE A 113 12.02 15.05 -5.90
C PHE A 113 10.94 16.12 -5.95
N GLY A 114 10.22 16.34 -4.86
CA GLY A 114 9.16 17.34 -4.76
C GLY A 114 8.70 17.56 -3.33
N MET A 115 7.59 18.26 -3.15
CA MET A 115 7.03 18.59 -1.86
C MET A 115 5.70 17.89 -1.64
N ASP A 116 5.52 17.23 -0.52
CA ASP A 116 4.25 16.73 0.00
C ASP A 116 3.84 17.59 1.19
N GLY A 117 2.94 18.54 0.96
CA GLY A 117 2.68 19.62 1.91
C GLY A 117 3.93 20.47 2.13
N ASP A 118 4.46 20.45 3.35
CA ASP A 118 5.68 21.13 3.79
C ASP A 118 6.92 20.21 3.84
N LYS A 119 6.75 18.92 3.56
CA LYS A 119 7.82 17.92 3.64
C LYS A 119 8.45 17.66 2.28
N PRO A 120 9.78 17.74 2.15
CA PRO A 120 10.48 17.30 0.98
C PRO A 120 10.42 15.77 0.87
N VAL A 121 10.16 15.29 -0.34
CA VAL A 121 10.03 13.86 -0.66
C VAL A 121 10.91 13.52 -1.85
N TYR A 122 11.75 12.51 -1.70
CA TYR A 122 12.56 11.92 -2.73
C TYR A 122 12.07 10.49 -3.00
N ILE A 123 11.64 10.19 -4.21
CA ILE A 123 11.11 8.88 -4.59
C ILE A 123 11.82 8.34 -5.83
N PHE A 124 12.01 7.03 -5.88
CA PHE A 124 12.60 6.34 -7.02
C PHE A 124 12.12 4.90 -7.13
N GLN A 125 12.23 4.33 -8.32
CA GLN A 125 11.96 2.93 -8.57
C GLN A 125 13.27 2.16 -8.77
N LYS A 126 13.32 0.94 -8.22
CA LYS A 126 14.39 -0.03 -8.51
C LYS A 126 13.80 -1.44 -8.64
N GLY A 127 13.80 -1.99 -9.85
CA GLY A 127 13.16 -3.27 -10.13
C GLY A 127 11.69 -3.27 -9.69
N ILE A 128 11.32 -4.18 -8.79
CA ILE A 128 9.97 -4.33 -8.25
C ILE A 128 9.69 -3.42 -7.05
N PHE A 129 10.60 -2.53 -6.70
CA PHE A 129 10.49 -1.70 -5.50
C PHE A 129 10.21 -0.24 -5.85
N LEU A 130 9.29 0.37 -5.12
CA LEU A 130 9.20 1.81 -4.92
C LEU A 130 9.87 2.13 -3.59
N ALA A 131 10.81 3.07 -3.61
CA ALA A 131 11.56 3.48 -2.43
C ALA A 131 11.68 4.99 -2.35
N GLY A 132 11.96 5.50 -1.15
CA GLY A 132 12.16 6.93 -1.00
C GLY A 132 12.46 7.41 0.41
N PHE A 133 12.56 8.73 0.52
CA PHE A 133 12.89 9.46 1.74
C PHE A 133 11.93 10.62 1.91
N VAL A 134 11.51 10.87 3.15
CA VAL A 134 10.65 11.98 3.54
C VAL A 134 11.36 12.81 4.61
N GLY A 135 11.44 14.12 4.42
CA GLY A 135 12.01 15.04 5.40
C GLY A 135 13.48 15.41 5.17
N LEU A 136 14.07 15.01 4.02
CA LEU A 136 15.46 15.35 3.68
C LEU A 136 15.52 16.31 2.48
N PRO A 137 16.47 17.27 2.48
CA PRO A 137 16.79 18.05 1.30
C PRO A 137 17.27 17.15 0.15
N GLU A 138 17.04 17.58 -1.11
CA GLU A 138 17.36 16.80 -2.32
C GLU A 138 18.79 16.23 -2.32
N LYS A 139 19.81 17.04 -2.01
CA LYS A 139 21.21 16.61 -2.05
C LYS A 139 21.55 15.53 -1.02
N GLU A 140 20.96 15.62 0.18
CA GLU A 140 21.17 14.62 1.23
C GLU A 140 20.41 13.33 0.89
N ALA A 141 19.15 13.44 0.47
CA ALA A 141 18.34 12.32 0.04
C ALA A 141 18.97 11.57 -1.14
N ASP A 142 19.56 12.27 -2.11
CA ASP A 142 20.20 11.68 -3.28
C ASP A 142 21.37 10.77 -2.92
N VAL A 143 22.22 11.18 -1.99
CA VAL A 143 23.32 10.34 -1.51
C VAL A 143 22.82 9.05 -0.88
N LEU A 144 21.83 9.17 0.01
CA LEU A 144 21.24 8.02 0.69
C LEU A 144 20.44 7.12 -0.26
N ALA A 145 19.76 7.71 -1.25
CA ALA A 145 18.99 6.99 -2.25
C ALA A 145 19.89 6.09 -3.12
N ARG A 146 21.04 6.59 -3.55
CA ARG A 146 22.04 5.78 -4.29
C ARG A 146 22.59 4.61 -3.45
N GLN A 147 22.87 4.86 -2.17
CA GLN A 147 23.32 3.81 -1.24
C GLN A 147 22.21 2.77 -0.99
N PHE A 148 20.95 3.23 -0.87
CA PHE A 148 19.83 2.34 -0.66
C PHE A 148 19.51 1.53 -1.93
N ALA A 149 19.52 2.16 -3.10
CA ALA A 149 19.31 1.46 -4.38
C ALA A 149 20.29 0.31 -4.62
N ALA A 150 21.50 0.39 -4.07
CA ALA A 150 22.50 -0.69 -4.16
C ALA A 150 22.13 -1.91 -3.29
N ARG A 151 21.13 -1.80 -2.41
CA ARG A 151 20.64 -2.91 -1.55
C ARG A 151 19.35 -3.54 -2.07
N LEU A 152 18.73 -2.95 -3.10
CA LEU A 152 17.50 -3.41 -3.74
C LEU A 152 17.80 -4.27 -4.97
#